data_b16fb8d2ab7a3ecb1694740b582f9262
#
_entry.id   b16fb8d2ab7a3ecb1694740b582f9262
#
_cell.length_a   1.000
_cell.length_b   1.000
_cell.length_c   1.000
_cell.angle_alpha   90.00
_cell.angle_beta   90.00
_cell.angle_gamma   90.00
#
_symmetry.space_group_name_H-M   'P 1'
#
loop_
_entity.id
_entity.type
_entity.pdbx_description
1 polymer ?
#
loop_
_entity_poly.entity_id
_entity_poly.type
_entity_poly.pdbx_seq_one_letter_code
_entity_poly.pdbx_strand_id
1 'polypeptide(L)'
;MPTSVLDSFALIAYFRGEPAGAPVKELLQKASKADKPVHMTEANYAEVKYMIVRKDGAETWREAAKILIALPIEFHPATRELAEVAADFKSRVSFSLADAFAAALAKEKKAELVTGDPEFKAVEKEIKINWLK
;
A
#
# COMPACT_ATOMS: atom_id res chain seq x y z
N MET A 1 12.81 10.01 9.49
CA MET A 1 11.78 9.68 8.48
C MET A 1 10.65 8.89 9.12
N PRO A 2 9.42 9.24 8.85
CA PRO A 2 8.30 8.44 9.35
C PRO A 2 8.28 7.08 8.63
N THR A 3 7.81 6.07 9.34
CA THR A 3 7.55 4.76 8.74
C THR A 3 6.34 4.89 7.83
N SER A 4 6.40 4.29 6.65
CA SER A 4 5.33 4.40 5.64
C SER A 4 4.80 3.03 5.26
N VAL A 5 3.49 2.96 5.10
CA VAL A 5 2.78 1.79 4.55
C VAL A 5 2.16 2.23 3.23
N LEU A 6 2.42 1.49 2.17
CA LEU A 6 1.78 1.73 0.87
C LEU A 6 0.52 0.87 0.77
N ASP A 7 -0.56 1.46 0.27
CA ASP A 7 -1.72 0.67 -0.13
C ASP A 7 -1.61 0.30 -1.61
N SER A 8 -2.61 -0.40 -2.13
CA SER A 8 -2.64 -0.82 -3.53
C SER A 8 -2.69 0.37 -4.48
N PHE A 9 -3.43 1.42 -4.13
CA PHE A 9 -3.53 2.64 -4.93
C PHE A 9 -2.14 3.23 -5.21
N ALA A 10 -1.34 3.37 -4.14
CA ALA A 10 -0.02 3.99 -4.24
C ALA A 10 0.90 3.22 -5.20
N LEU A 11 0.98 1.91 -5.04
CA LEU A 11 1.87 1.10 -5.86
C LEU A 11 1.41 1.02 -7.31
N ILE A 12 0.11 0.93 -7.54
CA ILE A 12 -0.45 0.93 -8.90
C ILE A 12 -0.18 2.27 -9.59
N ALA A 13 -0.36 3.38 -8.91
CA ALA A 13 -0.07 4.71 -9.47
C ALA A 13 1.40 4.82 -9.88
N TYR A 14 2.29 4.26 -9.06
CA TYR A 14 3.71 4.22 -9.36
C TYR A 14 3.99 3.42 -10.65
N PHE A 15 3.46 2.20 -10.76
CA PHE A 15 3.69 1.35 -11.92
C PHE A 15 3.07 1.92 -13.20
N ARG A 16 1.95 2.59 -13.10
CA ARG A 16 1.28 3.17 -14.27
C ARG A 16 1.83 4.54 -14.68
N GLY A 17 2.77 5.09 -13.92
CA GLY A 17 3.32 6.41 -14.21
C GLY A 17 2.32 7.54 -14.06
N GLU A 18 1.30 7.34 -13.24
CA GLU A 18 0.29 8.37 -12.98
C GLU A 18 0.88 9.50 -12.13
N PRO A 19 0.29 10.73 -12.18
CA PRO A 19 0.80 11.85 -11.39
C PRO A 19 0.93 11.53 -9.89
N ALA A 20 -0.03 10.79 -9.34
CA ALA A 20 0.02 10.37 -7.93
C ALA A 20 1.18 9.42 -7.64
N GLY A 21 1.75 8.78 -8.65
CA GLY A 21 2.90 7.89 -8.49
C GLY A 21 4.22 8.59 -8.30
N ALA A 22 4.34 9.88 -8.67
CA ALA A 22 5.59 10.61 -8.52
C ALA A 22 6.04 10.74 -7.06
N PRO A 23 5.15 11.11 -6.11
CA PRO A 23 5.53 11.12 -4.69
C PRO A 23 5.90 9.72 -4.17
N VAL A 24 5.28 8.67 -4.68
CA VAL A 24 5.61 7.29 -4.31
C VAL A 24 7.02 6.95 -4.76
N LYS A 25 7.37 7.30 -6.00
CA LYS A 25 8.71 7.09 -6.53
C LYS A 25 9.76 7.78 -5.65
N GLU A 26 9.50 9.03 -5.28
CA GLU A 26 10.39 9.80 -4.42
C GLU A 26 10.55 9.13 -3.05
N LEU A 27 9.44 8.65 -2.47
CA LEU A 27 9.45 7.95 -1.21
C LEU A 27 10.30 6.67 -1.28
N LEU A 28 10.16 5.90 -2.36
CA LEU A 28 10.95 4.69 -2.56
C LEU A 28 12.43 5.00 -2.72
N GLN A 29 12.76 6.07 -3.42
CA GLN A 29 14.16 6.50 -3.57
C GLN A 29 14.77 6.88 -2.22
N LYS A 30 14.04 7.59 -1.39
CA LYS A 30 14.49 7.96 -0.04
C LYS A 30 14.66 6.73 0.84
N ALA A 31 13.72 5.78 0.75
CA ALA A 31 13.79 4.54 1.52
C ALA A 31 15.05 3.74 1.14
N SER A 32 15.36 3.67 -0.14
CA SER A 32 16.55 2.98 -0.64
C SER A 32 17.82 3.62 -0.09
N LYS A 33 17.92 4.94 -0.15
CA LYS A 33 19.10 5.67 0.35
C LYS A 33 19.28 5.54 1.85
N ALA A 34 18.19 5.53 2.60
CA ALA A 34 18.21 5.43 4.06
C ALA A 34 18.35 3.98 4.55
N ASP A 35 18.28 3.01 3.65
CA ASP A 35 18.25 1.59 3.98
C ASP A 35 17.13 1.27 4.98
N LYS A 36 15.97 1.90 4.78
CA LYS A 36 14.77 1.68 5.59
C LYS A 36 13.60 1.43 4.66
N PRO A 37 13.12 0.18 4.54
CA PRO A 37 12.06 -0.12 3.60
C PRO A 37 10.74 0.54 3.98
N VAL A 38 9.91 0.75 2.98
CA VAL A 38 8.49 1.01 3.19
C VAL A 38 7.80 -0.34 3.37
N HIS A 39 6.58 -0.34 3.86
CA HIS A 39 5.87 -1.56 4.22
C HIS A 39 4.60 -1.73 3.40
N MET A 40 4.21 -2.97 3.14
CA MET A 40 3.00 -3.30 2.41
C MET A 40 2.50 -4.66 2.86
N THR A 41 1.18 -4.85 2.86
CA THR A 41 0.64 -6.17 3.21
C THR A 41 0.61 -7.09 1.99
N GLU A 42 0.64 -8.40 2.23
CA GLU A 42 0.45 -9.38 1.16
C GLU A 42 -0.95 -9.32 0.56
N ALA A 43 -1.95 -8.87 1.32
CA ALA A 43 -3.29 -8.65 0.77
C ALA A 43 -3.28 -7.55 -0.29
N ASN A 44 -2.53 -6.47 -0.04
CA ASN A 44 -2.37 -5.40 -1.01
C ASN A 44 -1.54 -5.85 -2.21
N TYR A 45 -0.53 -6.68 -1.99
CA TYR A 45 0.23 -7.28 -3.08
C TYR A 45 -0.70 -8.04 -4.03
N ALA A 46 -1.59 -8.88 -3.47
CA ALA A 46 -2.53 -9.64 -4.27
C ALA A 46 -3.46 -8.73 -5.07
N GLU A 47 -3.92 -7.64 -4.45
CA GLU A 47 -4.78 -6.68 -5.13
C GLU A 47 -4.05 -5.98 -6.28
N VAL A 48 -2.80 -5.58 -6.06
CA VAL A 48 -1.99 -4.94 -7.11
C VAL A 48 -1.86 -5.90 -8.30
N LYS A 49 -1.51 -7.16 -8.03
CA LYS A 49 -1.36 -8.15 -9.10
C LYS A 49 -2.64 -8.33 -9.89
N TYR A 50 -3.76 -8.61 -9.22
CA TYR A 50 -4.97 -8.91 -9.98
C TYR A 50 -5.50 -7.69 -10.73
N MET A 51 -5.33 -6.49 -10.19
CA MET A 51 -5.78 -5.28 -10.87
C MET A 51 -4.95 -5.00 -12.12
N ILE A 52 -3.63 -5.17 -12.03
CA ILE A 52 -2.75 -4.99 -13.19
C ILE A 52 -3.03 -6.06 -14.24
N VAL A 53 -3.12 -7.33 -13.83
CA VAL A 53 -3.40 -8.42 -14.77
C VAL A 53 -4.74 -8.20 -15.49
N ARG A 54 -5.76 -7.84 -14.73
CA ARG A 54 -7.11 -7.66 -15.26
C ARG A 54 -7.21 -6.49 -16.24
N LYS A 55 -6.55 -5.38 -15.91
CA LYS A 55 -6.67 -4.15 -16.71
C LYS A 55 -5.56 -4.01 -17.75
N ASP A 56 -4.34 -4.39 -17.42
CA ASP A 56 -3.16 -4.12 -18.26
C ASP A 56 -2.56 -5.39 -18.87
N GLY A 57 -2.96 -6.57 -18.41
CA GLY A 57 -2.52 -7.86 -18.94
C GLY A 57 -1.41 -8.52 -18.14
N ALA A 58 -1.28 -9.84 -18.34
CA ALA A 58 -0.29 -10.66 -17.63
C ALA A 58 1.16 -10.28 -17.95
N GLU A 59 1.42 -9.82 -19.20
CA GLU A 59 2.75 -9.39 -19.59
C GLU A 59 3.19 -8.15 -18.80
N THR A 60 2.27 -7.18 -18.66
CA THR A 60 2.54 -5.98 -17.88
C THR A 60 2.84 -6.34 -16.43
N TRP A 61 2.11 -7.30 -15.87
CA TRP A 61 2.39 -7.76 -14.52
C TRP A 61 3.79 -8.40 -14.40
N ARG A 62 4.19 -9.20 -15.38
CA ARG A 62 5.52 -9.82 -15.35
C ARG A 62 6.62 -8.77 -15.31
N GLU A 63 6.47 -7.69 -16.07
CA GLU A 63 7.45 -6.59 -16.04
C GLU A 63 7.42 -5.85 -14.69
N ALA A 64 6.22 -5.58 -14.17
CA ALA A 64 6.08 -4.94 -12.87
C ALA A 64 6.68 -5.80 -11.75
N ALA A 65 6.50 -7.11 -11.80
CA ALA A 65 7.02 -8.03 -10.80
C ALA A 65 8.55 -8.01 -10.77
N LYS A 66 9.21 -7.89 -11.90
CA LYS A 66 10.67 -7.76 -11.97
C LYS A 66 11.15 -6.50 -11.28
N ILE A 67 10.46 -5.39 -11.49
CA ILE A 67 10.79 -4.12 -10.85
C ILE A 67 10.54 -4.22 -9.34
N LEU A 68 9.43 -4.83 -8.96
CA LEU A 68 9.00 -4.94 -7.56
C LEU A 68 10.03 -5.64 -6.68
N ILE A 69 10.69 -6.67 -7.20
CA ILE A 69 11.73 -7.41 -6.46
C ILE A 69 12.87 -6.48 -6.02
N ALA A 70 13.18 -5.47 -6.82
CA ALA A 70 14.29 -4.56 -6.56
C ALA A 70 13.89 -3.35 -5.70
N LEU A 71 12.60 -3.16 -5.42
CA LEU A 71 12.14 -2.01 -4.64
C LEU A 71 12.32 -2.25 -3.14
N PRO A 72 12.58 -1.18 -2.37
CA PRO A 72 12.75 -1.29 -0.92
C PRO A 72 11.41 -1.39 -0.20
N ILE A 73 10.70 -2.48 -0.44
CA ILE A 73 9.40 -2.76 0.18
C ILE A 73 9.49 -4.04 0.98
N GLU A 74 9.12 -3.97 2.26
CA GLU A 74 8.99 -5.14 3.10
C GLU A 74 7.52 -5.56 3.11
N PHE A 75 7.26 -6.79 2.66
CA PHE A 75 5.91 -7.33 2.63
C PHE A 75 5.59 -8.06 3.92
N HIS A 76 4.39 -7.86 4.44
CA HIS A 76 3.94 -8.45 5.69
C HIS A 76 2.81 -9.43 5.44
N PRO A 77 2.92 -10.67 5.96
CA PRO A 77 1.87 -11.65 5.77
C PRO A 77 0.58 -11.24 6.49
N ALA A 78 -0.54 -11.73 5.98
CA ALA A 78 -1.85 -11.51 6.59
C ALA A 78 -2.01 -12.47 7.78
N THR A 79 -1.34 -12.16 8.89
CA THR A 79 -1.41 -12.97 10.11
C THR A 79 -2.78 -12.84 10.74
N ARG A 80 -3.08 -13.74 11.70
CA ARG A 80 -4.33 -13.64 12.43
C ARG A 80 -4.42 -12.33 13.23
N GLU A 81 -3.32 -11.92 13.84
CA GLU A 81 -3.28 -10.65 14.60
C GLU A 81 -3.63 -9.47 13.69
N LEU A 82 -3.04 -9.43 12.50
CA LEU A 82 -3.34 -8.37 11.55
C LEU A 82 -4.78 -8.47 11.04
N ALA A 83 -5.25 -9.69 10.79
CA ALA A 83 -6.61 -9.95 10.32
C ALA A 83 -7.65 -9.47 11.33
N GLU A 84 -7.39 -9.62 12.64
CA GLU A 84 -8.31 -9.14 13.67
C GLU A 84 -8.49 -7.62 13.58
N VAL A 85 -7.40 -6.88 13.45
CA VAL A 85 -7.44 -5.41 13.33
C VAL A 85 -8.12 -5.01 12.02
N ALA A 86 -7.77 -5.69 10.91
CA ALA A 86 -8.39 -5.42 9.62
C ALA A 86 -9.91 -5.66 9.67
N ALA A 87 -10.35 -6.72 10.33
CA ALA A 87 -11.77 -7.03 10.48
C ALA A 87 -12.50 -5.95 11.29
N ASP A 88 -11.85 -5.42 12.35
CA ASP A 88 -12.42 -4.32 13.13
C ASP A 88 -12.66 -3.08 12.25
N PHE A 89 -11.68 -2.71 11.42
CA PHE A 89 -11.87 -1.62 10.47
C PHE A 89 -13.00 -1.93 9.49
N LYS A 90 -12.97 -3.12 8.88
CA LYS A 90 -13.94 -3.51 7.86
C LYS A 90 -15.37 -3.55 8.40
N SER A 91 -15.54 -3.86 9.68
CA SER A 91 -16.87 -3.94 10.29
C SER A 91 -17.57 -2.58 10.41
N ARG A 92 -16.84 -1.49 10.35
CA ARG A 92 -17.41 -0.13 10.48
C ARG A 92 -17.10 0.80 9.31
N VAL A 93 -16.31 0.34 8.33
CA VAL A 93 -15.94 1.15 7.17
C VAL A 93 -16.19 0.33 5.91
N SER A 94 -16.72 0.95 4.87
CA SER A 94 -17.16 0.25 3.66
C SER A 94 -16.05 0.00 2.62
N PHE A 95 -14.81 0.33 2.91
CA PHE A 95 -13.71 0.10 1.95
C PHE A 95 -13.42 -1.41 1.77
N SER A 96 -12.54 -1.75 0.83
CA SER A 96 -12.24 -3.16 0.52
C SER A 96 -11.50 -3.84 1.67
N LEU A 97 -11.48 -5.19 1.64
CA LEU A 97 -10.73 -5.95 2.63
C LEU A 97 -9.23 -5.62 2.54
N ALA A 98 -8.69 -5.46 1.33
CA ALA A 98 -7.29 -5.08 1.17
C ALA A 98 -7.01 -3.70 1.79
N ASP A 99 -7.94 -2.74 1.64
CA ASP A 99 -7.83 -1.44 2.29
C ASP A 99 -7.80 -1.58 3.81
N ALA A 100 -8.65 -2.46 4.34
CA ALA A 100 -8.68 -2.73 5.77
C ALA A 100 -7.33 -3.27 6.27
N PHE A 101 -6.70 -4.16 5.51
CA PHE A 101 -5.36 -4.66 5.85
C PHE A 101 -4.31 -3.56 5.82
N ALA A 102 -4.36 -2.66 4.83
CA ALA A 102 -3.43 -1.53 4.77
C ALA A 102 -3.58 -0.63 6.01
N ALA A 103 -4.82 -0.31 6.37
CA ALA A 103 -5.11 0.49 7.57
C ALA A 103 -4.61 -0.23 8.84
N ALA A 104 -4.82 -1.54 8.92
CA ALA A 104 -4.38 -2.34 10.06
C ALA A 104 -2.86 -2.32 10.22
N LEU A 105 -2.13 -2.46 9.12
CA LEU A 105 -0.66 -2.43 9.17
C LEU A 105 -0.16 -1.06 9.59
N ALA A 106 -0.76 0.01 9.06
CA ALA A 106 -0.39 1.37 9.43
C ALA A 106 -0.61 1.61 10.92
N LYS A 107 -1.72 1.13 11.46
CA LYS A 107 -2.02 1.26 12.89
C LYS A 107 -1.02 0.47 13.74
N GLU A 108 -0.76 -0.79 13.37
CA GLU A 108 0.16 -1.65 14.10
C GLU A 108 1.56 -1.05 14.18
N LYS A 109 2.04 -0.50 13.07
CA LYS A 109 3.39 0.08 13.00
C LYS A 109 3.46 1.53 13.44
N LYS A 110 2.34 2.14 13.78
CA LYS A 110 2.26 3.59 14.03
C LYS A 110 2.87 4.37 12.87
N ALA A 111 2.55 3.92 11.66
CA ALA A 111 3.11 4.44 10.41
C ALA A 111 2.09 5.32 9.72
N GLU A 112 2.58 6.16 8.78
CA GLU A 112 1.67 6.85 7.89
C GLU A 112 1.23 5.92 6.77
N LEU A 113 -0.04 6.01 6.38
CA LEU A 113 -0.56 5.29 5.23
C LEU A 113 -0.47 6.20 4.01
N VAL A 114 0.21 5.74 2.96
CA VAL A 114 0.38 6.49 1.72
C VAL A 114 -0.68 6.03 0.74
N THR A 115 -1.63 6.89 0.44
CA THR A 115 -2.78 6.55 -0.42
C THR A 115 -3.36 7.79 -1.09
N GLY A 116 -4.04 7.59 -2.21
CA GLY A 116 -4.87 8.61 -2.83
C GLY A 116 -6.35 8.24 -2.83
N ASP A 117 -6.72 7.12 -2.21
CA ASP A 117 -8.10 6.66 -2.20
C ASP A 117 -8.91 7.43 -1.14
N PRO A 118 -9.94 8.20 -1.56
CA PRO A 118 -10.72 9.00 -0.62
C PRO A 118 -11.50 8.19 0.42
N GLU A 119 -11.68 6.89 0.21
CA GLU A 119 -12.36 6.05 1.19
C GLU A 119 -11.62 5.99 2.53
N PHE A 120 -10.31 6.25 2.54
CA PHE A 120 -9.53 6.29 3.78
C PHE A 120 -9.83 7.52 4.65
N LYS A 121 -10.60 8.48 4.17
CA LYS A 121 -11.03 9.60 5.01
C LYS A 121 -11.79 9.11 6.25
N ALA A 122 -12.46 7.98 6.14
CA ALA A 122 -13.22 7.39 7.25
C ALA A 122 -12.33 7.03 8.45
N VAL A 123 -11.03 6.86 8.25
CA VAL A 123 -10.10 6.43 9.31
C VAL A 123 -8.99 7.45 9.59
N GLU A 124 -9.06 8.65 9.00
CA GLU A 124 -7.97 9.63 9.14
C GLU A 124 -7.79 10.17 10.57
N LYS A 125 -8.76 9.94 11.45
CA LYS A 125 -8.61 10.29 12.86
C LYS A 125 -7.91 9.19 13.66
N GLU A 126 -7.83 7.98 13.12
CA GLU A 126 -7.23 6.82 13.78
C GLU A 126 -5.83 6.53 13.30
N ILE A 127 -5.53 6.81 12.03
CA ILE A 127 -4.22 6.60 11.44
C ILE A 127 -3.81 7.86 10.67
N LYS A 128 -2.51 8.12 10.65
CA LYS A 128 -1.99 9.25 9.87
C LYS A 128 -2.00 8.87 8.39
N ILE A 129 -2.49 9.76 7.55
CA ILE A 129 -2.52 9.52 6.11
C ILE A 129 -1.66 10.55 5.39
N ASN A 130 -0.80 10.05 4.51
CA ASN A 130 -0.03 10.86 3.58
C ASN A 130 -0.80 10.81 2.25
N TRP A 131 -1.58 11.84 1.99
CA TRP A 131 -2.47 11.88 0.83
C TRP A 131 -1.70 12.13 -0.47
N LEU A 132 -1.86 11.24 -1.43
CA LEU A 132 -1.35 11.42 -2.79
C LEU A 132 -2.36 12.24 -3.60
N LYS A 133 -1.84 13.14 -4.41
CA LYS A 133 -2.68 14.03 -5.22
C LYS A 133 -2.56 13.72 -6.71
#